data_181462675e88800b9d6c8b4c96a25234
#
_entry.id   181462675e88800b9d6c8b4c96a25234
#
_cell.length_a   1.000
_cell.length_b   1.000
_cell.length_c   1.000
_cell.angle_alpha   90.00
_cell.angle_beta   90.00
_cell.angle_gamma   90.00
#
_symmetry.space_group_name_H-M   'P 1'
#
loop_
_entity.id
_entity.type
_entity.pdbx_description
1 polymer ?
#
loop_
_entity_poly.entity_id
_entity_poly.type
_entity_poly.pdbx_seq_one_letter_code
_entity_poly.pdbx_strand_id
1 'polypeptide(L)'
;MQCLDGIDVDETDCLLFPGGYSPDALRLNRDVLDLTRRCHSAGKIVAAICHGPWVLASAGLVEGVKTCGYDAVHDDLVNAGAEVLDVPAVRDGNIITGRVPDDLPEFCEEIVRSLTNDHLRGHRNNKG
;
A
#
# COMPACT_ATOMS: atom_id res chain seq x y z
N MET A 1 -19.52 -4.21 0.00
CA MET A 1 -18.30 -3.78 0.72
C MET A 1 -18.13 -4.64 1.96
N GLN A 2 -16.95 -5.14 2.19
CA GLN A 2 -16.69 -5.94 3.38
C GLN A 2 -16.61 -5.04 4.62
N CYS A 3 -17.20 -5.50 5.72
CA CYS A 3 -17.11 -4.80 6.99
C CYS A 3 -15.69 -4.92 7.55
N LEU A 4 -15.15 -3.83 8.10
CA LEU A 4 -13.80 -3.82 8.65
C LEU A 4 -13.64 -4.79 9.82
N ASP A 5 -14.71 -4.99 10.59
CA ASP A 5 -14.71 -5.92 11.73
C ASP A 5 -14.51 -7.37 11.30
N GLY A 6 -14.82 -7.70 10.05
CA GLY A 6 -14.65 -9.05 9.53
C GLY A 6 -13.29 -9.35 8.95
N ILE A 7 -12.37 -8.37 8.97
CA ILE A 7 -11.04 -8.54 8.39
C ILE A 7 -10.06 -9.07 9.43
N ASP A 8 -9.46 -10.22 9.11
CA ASP A 8 -8.42 -10.83 9.94
C ASP A 8 -7.06 -10.54 9.32
N VAL A 9 -6.24 -9.77 10.02
CA VAL A 9 -4.91 -9.37 9.54
C VAL A 9 -4.04 -10.60 9.28
N ASP A 10 -4.12 -11.62 10.12
CA ASP A 10 -3.29 -12.82 9.98
C ASP A 10 -3.62 -13.61 8.70
N GLU A 11 -4.86 -13.53 8.23
CA GLU A 11 -5.31 -14.20 7.01
C GLU A 11 -5.22 -13.31 5.78
N THR A 12 -4.82 -12.05 5.94
CA THR A 12 -4.68 -11.09 4.86
C THR A 12 -3.27 -11.17 4.27
N ASP A 13 -3.17 -11.29 2.96
CA ASP A 13 -1.88 -11.27 2.26
C ASP A 13 -1.55 -9.88 1.72
N CYS A 14 -2.57 -9.16 1.30
CA CYS A 14 -2.39 -7.83 0.71
C CYS A 14 -3.61 -6.96 1.02
N LEU A 15 -3.34 -5.74 1.47
CA LEU A 15 -4.35 -4.70 1.61
C LEU A 15 -4.18 -3.72 0.46
N LEU A 16 -5.19 -3.58 -0.38
CA LEU A 16 -5.11 -2.80 -1.61
C LEU A 16 -6.05 -1.60 -1.56
N PHE A 17 -5.51 -0.43 -1.86
CA PHE A 17 -6.28 0.79 -2.03
C PHE A 17 -6.29 1.18 -3.51
N PRO A 18 -7.37 0.89 -4.24
CA PRO A 18 -7.49 1.36 -5.63
C PRO A 18 -7.74 2.87 -5.64
N GLY A 19 -7.56 3.52 -6.75
CA GLY A 19 -7.75 4.95 -6.86
C GLY A 19 -9.20 5.40 -6.78
N GLY A 20 -9.48 6.50 -7.42
CA GLY A 20 -10.80 7.12 -7.40
C GLY A 20 -10.96 8.06 -6.20
N TYR A 21 -12.19 8.36 -5.83
CA TYR A 21 -12.48 9.29 -4.73
C TYR A 21 -12.52 8.60 -3.35
N SER A 22 -12.54 7.28 -3.32
CA SER A 22 -12.58 6.54 -2.06
C SER A 22 -11.47 6.91 -1.08
N PRO A 23 -10.21 7.13 -1.53
CA PRO A 23 -9.13 7.51 -0.61
C PRO A 23 -9.40 8.80 0.19
N ASP A 24 -10.15 9.76 -0.37
CA ASP A 24 -10.53 10.97 0.34
C ASP A 24 -11.31 10.67 1.61
N ALA A 25 -12.27 9.76 1.52
CA ALA A 25 -13.08 9.37 2.67
C ALA A 25 -12.31 8.42 3.57
N LEU A 26 -11.58 7.47 2.98
CA LEU A 26 -10.86 6.44 3.74
C LEU A 26 -9.74 7.03 4.61
N ARG A 27 -9.07 8.06 4.13
CA ARG A 27 -7.99 8.68 4.90
C ARG A 27 -8.46 9.33 6.20
N LEU A 28 -9.76 9.60 6.32
CA LEU A 28 -10.36 10.18 7.52
C LEU A 28 -10.93 9.12 8.46
N ASN A 29 -10.97 7.87 8.03
CA ASN A 29 -11.58 6.80 8.80
C ASN A 29 -10.50 6.13 9.67
N ARG A 30 -10.63 6.30 10.99
CA ARG A 30 -9.66 5.77 11.96
C ARG A 30 -9.52 4.25 11.88
N ASP A 31 -10.61 3.54 11.64
CA ASP A 31 -10.59 2.08 11.57
C ASP A 31 -9.79 1.62 10.34
N VAL A 32 -9.93 2.33 9.22
CA VAL A 32 -9.15 2.05 8.01
C VAL A 32 -7.67 2.31 8.26
N LEU A 33 -7.33 3.44 8.88
CA LEU A 33 -5.94 3.79 9.17
C LEU A 33 -5.32 2.79 10.14
N ASP A 34 -6.07 2.37 11.15
CA ASP A 34 -5.60 1.39 12.12
C ASP A 34 -5.36 0.03 11.47
N LEU A 35 -6.30 -0.42 10.63
CA LEU A 35 -6.14 -1.66 9.88
C LEU A 35 -4.90 -1.60 8.99
N THR A 36 -4.70 -0.47 8.31
CA THR A 36 -3.55 -0.26 7.43
C THR A 36 -2.24 -0.39 8.21
N ARG A 37 -2.16 0.25 9.38
CA ARG A 37 -0.97 0.17 10.24
C ARG A 37 -0.74 -1.26 10.71
N ARG A 38 -1.78 -1.96 11.09
CA ARG A 38 -1.69 -3.35 11.58
C ARG A 38 -1.21 -4.29 10.49
N CYS A 39 -1.73 -4.16 9.28
CA CYS A 39 -1.28 -4.95 8.14
C CYS A 39 0.19 -4.66 7.83
N HIS A 40 0.57 -3.39 7.81
CA HIS A 40 1.96 -3.00 7.58
C HIS A 40 2.89 -3.59 8.63
N SER A 41 2.52 -3.47 9.91
CA SER A 41 3.34 -3.97 11.02
C SER A 41 3.47 -5.49 11.02
N ALA A 42 2.45 -6.18 10.50
CA ALA A 42 2.47 -7.65 10.38
C ALA A 42 3.26 -8.14 9.17
N GLY A 43 3.86 -7.23 8.39
CA GLY A 43 4.65 -7.59 7.21
C GLY A 43 3.79 -7.91 5.99
N LYS A 44 2.51 -7.59 6.02
CA LYS A 44 1.63 -7.81 4.88
C LYS A 44 1.89 -6.75 3.81
N ILE A 45 1.62 -7.10 2.55
CA ILE A 45 1.74 -6.14 1.46
C ILE A 45 0.63 -5.10 1.59
N VAL A 46 1.01 -3.83 1.57
CA VAL A 46 0.08 -2.71 1.54
C VAL A 46 0.30 -1.98 0.23
N ALA A 47 -0.70 -1.98 -0.63
CA ALA A 47 -0.58 -1.46 -1.99
C ALA A 47 -1.60 -0.36 -2.25
N ALA A 48 -1.18 0.69 -2.95
CA ALA A 48 -2.04 1.83 -3.24
C ALA A 48 -1.67 2.45 -4.59
N ILE A 49 -2.66 2.79 -5.38
CA ILE A 49 -2.45 3.40 -6.69
C ILE A 49 -3.24 4.70 -6.83
N CYS A 50 -2.73 5.62 -7.64
CA CYS A 50 -3.36 6.89 -7.99
C CYS A 50 -3.51 7.77 -6.74
N HIS A 51 -4.71 7.98 -6.23
CA HIS A 51 -4.97 8.72 -4.99
C HIS A 51 -4.84 7.83 -3.74
N GLY A 52 -4.75 6.50 -3.92
CA GLY A 52 -4.62 5.55 -2.81
C GLY A 52 -3.52 5.87 -1.81
N PRO A 53 -2.33 6.34 -2.25
CA PRO A 53 -1.26 6.68 -1.31
C PRO A 53 -1.62 7.73 -0.26
N TRP A 54 -2.66 8.52 -0.45
CA TRP A 54 -3.16 9.41 0.60
C TRP A 54 -3.47 8.66 1.91
N VAL A 55 -4.02 7.46 1.80
CA VAL A 55 -4.34 6.64 2.97
C VAL A 55 -3.06 6.26 3.70
N LEU A 56 -2.01 5.91 2.95
CA LEU A 56 -0.72 5.55 3.52
C LEU A 56 -0.07 6.75 4.22
N ALA A 57 -0.17 7.94 3.60
CA ALA A 57 0.34 9.17 4.19
C ALA A 57 -0.38 9.49 5.51
N SER A 58 -1.72 9.37 5.51
CA SER A 58 -2.53 9.62 6.70
C SER A 58 -2.25 8.60 7.80
N ALA A 59 -1.90 7.36 7.44
CA ALA A 59 -1.54 6.32 8.39
C ALA A 59 -0.11 6.49 8.95
N GLY A 60 0.68 7.41 8.39
CA GLY A 60 2.04 7.66 8.86
C GLY A 60 3.05 6.61 8.41
N LEU A 61 2.82 5.96 7.30
CA LEU A 61 3.62 4.81 6.85
C LEU A 61 4.65 5.13 5.78
N VAL A 62 4.70 6.36 5.28
CA VAL A 62 5.52 6.68 4.11
C VAL A 62 6.81 7.43 4.41
N GLU A 63 7.08 7.76 5.67
CA GLU A 63 8.32 8.48 6.02
C GLU A 63 9.54 7.65 5.62
N GLY A 64 10.40 8.23 4.78
CA GLY A 64 11.59 7.55 4.29
C GLY A 64 11.33 6.47 3.26
N VAL A 65 10.09 6.33 2.79
CA VAL A 65 9.69 5.25 1.87
C VAL A 65 9.67 5.79 0.44
N LYS A 66 10.17 5.00 -0.49
CA LYS A 66 10.07 5.30 -1.92
C LYS A 66 8.65 5.02 -2.38
N THR A 67 8.01 6.03 -2.96
CA THR A 67 6.62 5.97 -3.38
C THR A 67 6.43 6.57 -4.76
N CYS A 68 5.30 6.30 -5.38
CA CYS A 68 4.80 7.06 -6.52
C CYS A 68 3.28 7.22 -6.34
N GLY A 69 2.70 8.10 -7.11
CA GLY A 69 1.26 8.35 -7.02
C GLY A 69 0.84 9.38 -8.07
N TYR A 70 -0.45 9.65 -8.10
CA TYR A 70 -0.99 10.67 -8.98
C TYR A 70 -0.45 12.04 -8.57
N ASP A 71 -0.31 12.94 -9.55
CA ASP A 71 0.28 14.27 -9.32
C ASP A 71 -0.38 15.01 -8.15
N ALA A 72 -1.70 14.86 -7.99
CA ALA A 72 -2.43 15.55 -6.93
C ALA A 72 -2.05 15.10 -5.53
N VAL A 73 -1.46 13.92 -5.36
CA VAL A 73 -1.03 13.42 -4.05
C VAL A 73 0.46 13.64 -3.79
N HIS A 74 1.18 14.16 -4.78
CA HIS A 74 2.63 14.31 -4.72
C HIS A 74 3.07 15.13 -3.50
N ASP A 75 2.50 16.32 -3.34
CA ASP A 75 2.88 17.21 -2.25
C ASP A 75 2.57 16.60 -0.88
N ASP A 76 1.45 15.88 -0.78
CA ASP A 76 1.08 15.21 0.47
C ASP A 76 2.10 14.13 0.83
N LEU A 77 2.58 13.37 -0.16
CA LEU A 77 3.59 12.34 0.06
C LEU A 77 4.92 12.97 0.48
N VAL A 78 5.33 14.03 -0.20
CA VAL A 78 6.56 14.75 0.15
C VAL A 78 6.46 15.30 1.57
N ASN A 79 5.34 15.93 1.90
CA ASN A 79 5.12 16.49 3.23
C ASN A 79 5.08 15.42 4.33
N ALA A 80 4.69 14.20 3.97
CA ALA A 80 4.68 13.07 4.90
C ALA A 80 6.06 12.40 5.02
N GLY A 81 7.08 12.92 4.34
CA GLY A 81 8.44 12.42 4.43
C GLY A 81 8.82 11.36 3.42
N ALA A 82 7.97 11.09 2.44
CA ALA A 82 8.24 10.08 1.41
C ALA A 82 9.22 10.59 0.36
N GLU A 83 9.96 9.67 -0.25
CA GLU A 83 10.71 9.93 -1.47
C GLU A 83 9.79 9.61 -2.65
N VAL A 84 9.37 10.63 -3.38
CA VAL A 84 8.41 10.44 -4.48
C VAL A 84 9.14 10.30 -5.80
N LEU A 85 8.87 9.20 -6.50
CA LEU A 85 9.48 8.87 -7.77
C LEU A 85 8.45 9.00 -8.89
N ASP A 86 8.90 9.38 -10.07
CA ASP A 86 8.05 9.42 -11.26
C ASP A 86 8.24 8.12 -12.06
N VAL A 87 7.64 7.07 -11.55
CA VAL A 87 7.71 5.72 -12.13
C VAL A 87 6.31 5.09 -12.11
N PRO A 88 6.03 4.11 -13.00
CA PRO A 88 4.72 3.47 -13.05
C PRO A 88 4.32 2.78 -11.75
N ALA A 89 5.28 2.12 -11.10
CA ALA A 89 5.06 1.44 -9.83
C ALA A 89 6.40 1.29 -9.11
N VAL A 90 6.34 1.24 -7.78
CA VAL A 90 7.52 1.02 -6.97
C VAL A 90 7.16 0.21 -5.73
N ARG A 91 8.05 -0.68 -5.35
CA ARG A 91 7.97 -1.41 -4.08
C ARG A 91 9.11 -0.97 -3.19
N ASP A 92 8.78 -0.67 -1.93
CA ASP A 92 9.78 -0.40 -0.89
C ASP A 92 9.33 -1.14 0.37
N GLY A 93 10.08 -2.17 0.76
CA GLY A 93 9.67 -3.05 1.84
C GLY A 93 8.38 -3.78 1.48
N ASN A 94 7.35 -3.63 2.30
CA ASN A 94 6.04 -4.21 2.07
C ASN A 94 5.01 -3.17 1.57
N ILE A 95 5.48 -2.00 1.13
CA ILE A 95 4.63 -0.97 0.54
C ILE A 95 4.84 -0.94 -0.96
N ILE A 96 3.75 -1.02 -1.71
CA ILE A 96 3.75 -0.93 -3.17
C ILE A 96 2.83 0.21 -3.58
N THR A 97 3.35 1.11 -4.40
CA THR A 97 2.55 2.23 -4.90
C THR A 97 2.57 2.26 -6.41
N GLY A 98 1.48 2.75 -7.00
CA GLY A 98 1.32 2.92 -8.44
C GLY A 98 0.89 4.35 -8.75
N ARG A 99 1.18 4.81 -9.96
CA ARG A 99 1.04 6.22 -10.32
C ARG A 99 -0.35 6.59 -10.84
N VAL A 100 -0.77 5.99 -11.93
CA VAL A 100 -2.04 6.30 -12.61
C VAL A 100 -2.67 5.02 -13.14
N PRO A 101 -3.96 5.04 -13.56
CA PRO A 101 -4.61 3.83 -14.07
C PRO A 101 -3.90 3.15 -15.22
N ASP A 102 -3.23 3.91 -16.09
CA ASP A 102 -2.47 3.34 -17.20
C ASP A 102 -1.30 2.47 -16.72
N ASP A 103 -0.88 2.64 -15.49
CA ASP A 103 0.22 1.90 -14.88
C ASP A 103 -0.26 0.64 -14.13
N LEU A 104 -1.54 0.31 -14.20
CA LEU A 104 -2.09 -0.89 -13.55
C LEU A 104 -1.32 -2.16 -13.87
N PRO A 105 -0.90 -2.42 -15.12
CA PRO A 105 -0.11 -3.63 -15.41
C PRO A 105 1.15 -3.73 -14.56
N GLU A 106 1.93 -2.65 -14.48
CA GLU A 106 3.17 -2.63 -13.71
C GLU A 106 2.90 -2.73 -12.20
N PHE A 107 1.86 -2.06 -11.74
CA PHE A 107 1.45 -2.09 -10.34
C PHE A 107 1.01 -3.50 -9.93
N CYS A 108 0.16 -4.13 -10.72
CA CYS A 108 -0.31 -5.49 -10.46
C CYS A 108 0.84 -6.50 -10.52
N GLU A 109 1.76 -6.31 -11.46
CA GLU A 109 2.94 -7.17 -11.58
C GLU A 109 3.80 -7.12 -10.32
N GLU A 110 4.01 -5.92 -9.76
CA GLU A 110 4.75 -5.78 -8.50
C GLU A 110 4.05 -6.48 -7.35
N ILE A 111 2.72 -6.39 -7.27
CA ILE A 111 1.96 -7.07 -6.23
C ILE A 111 2.11 -8.57 -6.35
N VAL A 112 1.91 -9.12 -7.55
CA VAL A 112 2.00 -10.56 -7.78
C VAL A 112 3.41 -11.07 -7.47
N ARG A 113 4.43 -10.35 -7.95
CA ARG A 113 5.83 -10.70 -7.69
C ARG A 113 6.12 -10.70 -6.19
N SER A 114 5.63 -9.70 -5.49
CA SER A 114 5.86 -9.55 -4.05
C SER A 114 5.17 -10.65 -3.26
N LEU A 115 3.93 -10.99 -3.58
CA LEU A 115 3.20 -12.06 -2.91
C LEU A 115 3.87 -13.41 -3.14
N THR A 116 4.31 -13.67 -4.36
CA THR A 116 4.99 -14.91 -4.69
C THR A 116 6.31 -15.04 -3.93
N ASN A 117 7.13 -13.99 -3.92
CA ASN A 117 8.42 -14.00 -3.23
C ASN A 117 8.25 -14.09 -1.72
N ASP A 118 7.31 -13.35 -1.17
CA ASP A 118 7.06 -13.34 0.27
C ASP A 118 6.51 -14.70 0.73
N HIS A 119 5.68 -15.33 -0.08
CA HIS A 119 5.19 -16.67 0.21
C HIS A 119 6.33 -17.69 0.27
N LEU A 120 7.22 -17.64 -0.70
CA LEU A 120 8.38 -18.54 -0.74
C LEU A 120 9.30 -18.31 0.47
N ARG A 121 9.56 -17.07 0.82
CA ARG A 121 10.40 -16.72 1.98
C ARG A 121 9.75 -17.17 3.28
N GLY A 122 8.46 -16.92 3.44
CA GLY A 122 7.72 -17.35 4.61
C GLY A 122 7.73 -18.86 4.77
N HIS A 123 7.59 -19.58 3.67
CA HIS A 123 7.64 -21.03 3.66
C HIS A 123 9.03 -21.54 4.08
N ARG A 124 10.09 -20.93 3.59
CA ARG A 124 11.46 -21.28 3.98
C ARG A 124 11.70 -21.02 5.46
N ASN A 125 11.24 -19.87 5.94
CA ASN A 125 11.43 -19.49 7.33
C ASN A 125 10.71 -20.43 8.29
N ASN A 126 9.55 -20.95 7.89
CA ASN A 126 8.79 -21.89 8.69
C ASN A 126 9.49 -23.25 8.82
N LYS A 127 10.42 -23.54 7.95
CA LYS A 127 11.20 -24.77 8.00
C LYS A 127 12.49 -24.61 8.81
N GLY A 128 12.89 -23.39 8.98
CA GLY A 128 14.05 -23.07 9.78
C GLY A 128 13.72 -22.92 11.24
#